data_1a24cf0d5cc33a01672302176441d677
#
_entry.id   1a24cf0d5cc33a01672302176441d677
#
_cell.length_a   1.000
_cell.length_b   1.000
_cell.length_c   1.000
_cell.angle_alpha   90.00
_cell.angle_beta   90.00
_cell.angle_gamma   90.00
#
_symmetry.space_group_name_H-M   'P 1'
#
loop_
_entity.id
_entity.type
_entity.pdbx_description
1 polymer ?
#
loop_
_entity_poly.entity_id
_entity_poly.type
_entity_poly.pdbx_seq_one_letter_code
_entity_poly.pdbx_strand_id
1 'polypeptide(L)'
;MAGVEARDFSAPDETRAPDKTKVDIVRMGGTSASRMSMQPGWRWSECIKPVAGTDSCQLHHVGVVVSGTLHVAHEDGTEQDISPGNAYVIEPGHDAWVVGDEPVMGYEFDARTAEEYARGA
;
A
#
# COMPACT_ATOMS: atom_id res chain seq x y z
N MET A 1 18.02 -23.14 0.45
CA MET A 1 17.69 -21.72 0.65
C MET A 1 18.96 -20.95 0.99
N ALA A 2 19.16 -19.77 0.39
CA ALA A 2 20.28 -18.91 0.75
C ALA A 2 20.05 -18.31 2.14
N GLY A 3 21.14 -18.10 2.90
CA GLY A 3 21.06 -17.49 4.21
C GLY A 3 20.74 -15.98 4.18
N VAL A 4 21.01 -15.35 3.03
CA VAL A 4 20.69 -13.92 2.79
C VAL A 4 20.18 -13.76 1.38
N GLU A 5 19.09 -13.02 1.23
CA GLU A 5 18.53 -12.67 -0.07
C GLU A 5 18.13 -11.21 -0.03
N ALA A 6 18.48 -10.45 -1.08
CA ALA A 6 18.07 -9.06 -1.24
C ALA A 6 17.50 -8.87 -2.65
N ARG A 7 16.43 -8.09 -2.75
CA ARG A 7 15.76 -7.80 -4.02
C ARG A 7 15.64 -6.29 -4.18
N ASP A 8 15.67 -5.86 -5.42
CA ASP A 8 15.50 -4.45 -5.76
C ASP A 8 14.08 -4.21 -6.25
N PHE A 9 13.38 -3.24 -5.68
CA PHE A 9 12.04 -2.89 -6.11
C PHE A 9 11.98 -2.32 -7.52
N SER A 10 13.10 -1.86 -8.07
CA SER A 10 13.15 -1.43 -9.48
C SER A 10 13.20 -2.61 -10.46
N ALA A 11 13.35 -3.83 -9.96
CA ALA A 11 13.27 -5.08 -10.72
C ALA A 11 12.26 -6.01 -10.03
N PRO A 12 10.97 -5.61 -9.94
CA PRO A 12 9.98 -6.36 -9.19
C PRO A 12 9.60 -7.67 -9.87
N ASP A 13 9.06 -8.61 -9.08
CA ASP A 13 8.49 -9.84 -9.61
C ASP A 13 7.14 -9.58 -10.27
N GLU A 14 6.41 -8.59 -9.76
CA GLU A 14 5.10 -8.19 -10.29
C GLU A 14 4.88 -6.71 -10.04
N THR A 15 4.18 -6.04 -10.97
CA THR A 15 3.71 -4.67 -10.78
C THR A 15 2.22 -4.63 -11.05
N ARG A 16 1.46 -3.96 -10.18
CA ARG A 16 0.05 -3.68 -10.35
C ARG A 16 -0.14 -2.18 -10.42
N ALA A 17 -0.94 -1.72 -11.40
CA ALA A 17 -1.05 -0.29 -11.68
C ALA A 17 -2.51 0.13 -11.89
N PRO A 18 -3.36 0.05 -10.86
CA PRO A 18 -4.69 0.63 -10.93
C PRO A 18 -4.62 2.15 -10.98
N ASP A 19 -5.75 2.84 -11.11
CA ASP A 19 -5.79 4.27 -11.25
C ASP A 19 -4.94 5.00 -10.20
N LYS A 20 -4.07 5.92 -10.65
CA LYS A 20 -3.17 6.74 -9.81
C LYS A 20 -2.29 5.94 -8.85
N THR A 21 -2.04 4.67 -9.15
CA THR A 21 -1.38 3.74 -8.24
C THR A 21 -0.32 2.93 -8.95
N LYS A 22 0.77 2.64 -8.24
CA LYS A 22 1.75 1.64 -8.67
C LYS A 22 2.16 0.82 -7.45
N VAL A 23 2.05 -0.50 -7.57
CA VAL A 23 2.46 -1.44 -6.52
C VAL A 23 3.49 -2.38 -7.13
N ASP A 24 4.73 -2.26 -6.68
CA ASP A 24 5.81 -3.17 -7.05
C ASP A 24 5.96 -4.22 -5.97
N ILE A 25 5.94 -5.48 -6.35
CA ILE A 25 5.99 -6.63 -5.43
C ILE A 25 7.28 -7.39 -5.66
N VAL A 26 8.03 -7.65 -4.59
CA VAL A 26 9.18 -8.56 -4.60
C VAL A 26 8.88 -9.75 -3.71
N ARG A 27 9.31 -10.93 -4.17
CA ARG A 27 9.13 -12.20 -3.45
C ARG A 27 10.50 -12.77 -3.12
N MET A 28 10.73 -13.05 -1.85
CA MET A 28 12.02 -13.51 -1.38
C MET A 28 11.87 -14.25 -0.05
N GLY A 29 12.66 -15.30 0.14
CA GLY A 29 12.73 -16.02 1.42
C GLY A 29 11.37 -16.52 1.93
N GLY A 30 10.44 -16.87 1.03
CA GLY A 30 9.10 -17.32 1.41
C GLY A 30 8.17 -16.20 1.86
N THR A 31 8.55 -14.94 1.68
CA THR A 31 7.72 -13.76 2.02
C THR A 31 7.59 -12.84 0.80
N SER A 32 6.75 -11.83 0.94
CA SER A 32 6.55 -10.80 -0.07
C SER A 32 6.57 -9.43 0.60
N ALA A 33 7.11 -8.45 -0.11
CA ALA A 33 7.07 -7.04 0.30
C ALA A 33 6.64 -6.20 -0.88
N SER A 34 6.10 -5.01 -0.61
CA SER A 34 5.66 -4.12 -1.67
C SER A 34 6.16 -2.70 -1.48
N ARG A 35 6.39 -2.02 -2.61
CA ARG A 35 6.57 -0.57 -2.66
C ARG A 35 5.33 0.01 -3.32
N MET A 36 4.66 0.93 -2.62
CA MET A 36 3.41 1.53 -3.08
C MET A 36 3.64 3.00 -3.39
N SER A 37 3.12 3.44 -4.54
CA SER A 37 3.14 4.84 -4.94
C SER A 37 1.74 5.26 -5.31
N MET A 38 1.25 6.36 -4.73
CA MET A 38 -0.06 6.93 -5.02
C MET A 38 0.09 8.38 -5.41
N GLN A 39 -0.54 8.78 -6.51
CA GLN A 39 -0.47 10.12 -7.04
C GLN A 39 -1.44 11.07 -6.32
N PRO A 40 -1.24 12.39 -6.40
CA PRO A 40 -2.23 13.35 -5.92
C PRO A 40 -3.61 13.07 -6.52
N GLY A 41 -4.64 13.18 -5.68
CA GLY A 41 -6.00 12.83 -6.07
C GLY A 41 -6.37 11.37 -5.83
N TRP A 42 -5.41 10.52 -5.46
CA TRP A 42 -5.70 9.13 -5.13
C TRP A 42 -6.57 9.04 -3.87
N ARG A 43 -7.59 8.19 -3.95
CA ARG A 43 -8.43 7.79 -2.83
C ARG A 43 -8.75 6.31 -3.02
N TRP A 44 -8.61 5.53 -1.97
CA TRP A 44 -8.85 4.08 -2.06
C TRP A 44 -10.26 3.77 -2.61
N SER A 45 -11.28 4.47 -2.09
CA SER A 45 -12.67 4.23 -2.49
C SER A 45 -12.98 4.59 -3.95
N GLU A 46 -12.11 5.33 -4.63
CA GLU A 46 -12.24 5.67 -6.05
C GLU A 46 -11.31 4.85 -6.94
N CYS A 47 -10.06 4.64 -6.50
CA CYS A 47 -9.00 4.07 -7.34
C CYS A 47 -8.84 2.56 -7.16
N ILE A 48 -9.09 2.03 -5.96
CA ILE A 48 -8.87 0.62 -5.63
C ILE A 48 -10.19 -0.13 -5.45
N LYS A 49 -11.19 0.49 -4.87
CA LYS A 49 -12.50 -0.13 -4.64
C LYS A 49 -13.07 -0.84 -5.86
N PRO A 50 -13.00 -0.27 -7.08
CA PRO A 50 -13.48 -0.97 -8.27
C PRO A 50 -12.78 -2.31 -8.52
N VAL A 51 -11.52 -2.44 -8.12
CA VAL A 51 -10.75 -3.68 -8.24
C VAL A 51 -11.01 -4.61 -7.06
N ALA A 52 -11.09 -4.05 -5.85
CA ALA A 52 -11.26 -4.80 -4.61
C ALA A 52 -12.66 -5.39 -4.45
N GLY A 53 -13.69 -4.65 -4.89
CA GLY A 53 -15.08 -5.10 -4.80
C GLY A 53 -15.68 -5.06 -3.41
N THR A 54 -15.05 -4.38 -2.46
CA THR A 54 -15.54 -4.21 -1.08
C THR A 54 -15.84 -2.75 -0.79
N ASP A 55 -16.67 -2.46 0.22
CA ASP A 55 -17.04 -1.08 0.57
C ASP A 55 -15.89 -0.29 1.19
N SER A 56 -15.00 -0.97 1.89
CA SER A 56 -13.78 -0.42 2.47
C SER A 56 -12.63 -1.41 2.29
N CYS A 57 -11.39 -0.97 2.49
CA CYS A 57 -10.24 -1.86 2.37
C CYS A 57 -10.25 -2.87 3.51
N GLN A 58 -10.29 -4.15 3.16
CA GLN A 58 -10.37 -5.26 4.11
C GLN A 58 -9.01 -5.92 4.35
N LEU A 59 -7.93 -5.28 3.92
CA LEU A 59 -6.58 -5.80 4.10
C LEU A 59 -5.88 -5.14 5.27
N HIS A 60 -5.02 -5.90 5.93
CA HIS A 60 -4.16 -5.44 7.01
C HIS A 60 -2.87 -4.88 6.42
N HIS A 61 -2.47 -3.68 6.82
CA HIS A 61 -1.26 -3.04 6.34
C HIS A 61 -0.27 -2.82 7.46
N VAL A 62 1.00 -3.12 7.20
CA VAL A 62 2.14 -2.80 8.06
C VAL A 62 3.22 -2.21 7.18
N GLY A 63 3.67 -1.01 7.50
CA GLY A 63 4.65 -0.38 6.64
C GLY A 63 5.21 0.93 7.17
N VAL A 64 5.83 1.66 6.26
CA VAL A 64 6.44 2.96 6.53
C VAL A 64 6.22 3.88 5.34
N VAL A 65 5.86 5.14 5.59
CA VAL A 65 5.81 6.18 4.56
C VAL A 65 7.19 6.83 4.44
N VAL A 66 7.66 6.99 3.22
CA VAL A 66 8.96 7.59 2.91
C VAL A 66 8.78 9.01 2.36
N SER A 67 7.75 9.26 1.57
CA SER A 67 7.45 10.58 1.02
C SER A 67 5.95 10.79 0.87
N GLY A 68 5.51 12.05 0.94
CA GLY A 68 4.10 12.42 0.91
C GLY A 68 3.38 12.13 2.21
N THR A 69 2.09 12.48 2.26
CA THR A 69 1.23 12.26 3.44
C THR A 69 -0.04 11.55 3.02
N LEU A 70 -0.36 10.48 3.73
CA LEU A 70 -1.57 9.69 3.54
C LEU A 70 -2.50 9.92 4.72
N HIS A 71 -3.77 10.24 4.45
CA HIS A 71 -4.80 10.26 5.49
C HIS A 71 -5.56 8.94 5.46
N VAL A 72 -5.75 8.33 6.61
CA VAL A 72 -6.49 7.08 6.77
C VAL A 72 -7.68 7.33 7.70
N ALA A 73 -8.86 6.87 7.28
CA ALA A 73 -10.09 6.94 8.05
C ALA A 73 -10.65 5.53 8.24
N HIS A 74 -10.72 5.08 9.48
CA HIS A 74 -11.22 3.75 9.82
C HIS A 74 -12.69 3.80 10.22
N GLU A 75 -13.41 2.73 9.96
CA GLU A 75 -14.83 2.57 10.30
C GLU A 75 -15.08 2.70 11.82
N ASP A 76 -14.08 2.43 12.66
CA ASP A 76 -14.19 2.60 14.12
C ASP A 76 -14.14 4.07 14.57
N GLY A 77 -13.97 5.02 13.64
CA GLY A 77 -13.89 6.44 13.92
C GLY A 77 -12.47 6.97 14.09
N THR A 78 -11.46 6.10 14.11
CA THR A 78 -10.06 6.54 14.18
C THR A 78 -9.63 7.11 12.83
N GLU A 79 -8.97 8.27 12.85
CA GLU A 79 -8.40 8.89 11.65
C GLU A 79 -7.00 9.39 11.98
N GLN A 80 -6.10 9.30 11.00
CA GLN A 80 -4.74 9.77 11.19
C GLN A 80 -4.06 10.11 9.88
N ASP A 81 -3.25 11.18 9.89
CA ASP A 81 -2.28 11.44 8.83
C ASP A 81 -1.03 10.61 9.10
N ILE A 82 -0.53 9.96 8.06
CA ILE A 82 0.72 9.21 8.09
C ILE A 82 1.70 9.95 7.21
N SER A 83 2.79 10.42 7.82
CA SER A 83 3.77 11.31 7.20
C SER A 83 5.14 10.62 7.07
N PRO A 84 6.08 11.18 6.28
CA PRO A 84 7.40 10.58 6.10
C PRO A 84 8.08 10.24 7.43
N GLY A 85 8.59 9.01 7.52
CA GLY A 85 9.23 8.49 8.72
C GLY A 85 8.28 7.81 9.70
N ASN A 86 6.96 7.88 9.48
CA ASN A 86 6.01 7.16 10.31
C ASN A 86 5.91 5.71 9.88
N ALA A 87 6.08 4.79 10.83
CA ALA A 87 5.65 3.42 10.69
C ALA A 87 4.15 3.35 11.03
N TYR A 88 3.43 2.45 10.39
CA TYR A 88 2.00 2.34 10.61
C TYR A 88 1.52 0.91 10.61
N VAL A 89 0.41 0.69 11.29
CA VAL A 89 -0.45 -0.47 11.12
C VAL A 89 -1.85 0.04 10.79
N ILE A 90 -2.48 -0.54 9.79
CA ILE A 90 -3.85 -0.20 9.42
C ILE A 90 -4.66 -1.49 9.39
N GLU A 91 -5.68 -1.56 10.23
CA GLU A 91 -6.55 -2.72 10.33
C GLU A 91 -7.60 -2.71 9.21
N PRO A 92 -8.17 -3.88 8.85
CA PRO A 92 -9.26 -3.94 7.88
C PRO A 92 -10.43 -3.03 8.25
N GLY A 93 -11.08 -2.43 7.27
CA GLY A 93 -12.22 -1.54 7.47
C GLY A 93 -11.87 -0.07 7.36
N HIS A 94 -11.02 0.31 6.41
CA HIS A 94 -10.57 1.69 6.23
C HIS A 94 -10.73 2.19 4.81
N ASP A 95 -10.78 3.52 4.67
CA ASP A 95 -10.53 4.29 3.45
C ASP A 95 -9.26 5.11 3.66
N ALA A 96 -8.66 5.60 2.59
CA ALA A 96 -7.45 6.41 2.66
C ALA A 96 -7.35 7.30 1.44
N TRP A 97 -6.65 8.44 1.58
CA TRP A 97 -6.41 9.33 0.45
C TRP A 97 -5.10 10.11 0.60
N VAL A 98 -4.55 10.52 -0.52
CA VAL A 98 -3.36 11.37 -0.58
C VAL A 98 -3.74 12.79 -0.15
N VAL A 99 -2.96 13.36 0.77
CA VAL A 99 -3.13 14.73 1.24
C VAL A 99 -2.24 15.66 0.41
N GLY A 100 -2.84 16.67 -0.23
CA GLY A 100 -2.09 17.68 -0.96
C GLY A 100 -1.61 17.21 -2.34
N ASP A 101 -0.53 17.85 -2.82
CA ASP A 101 -0.05 17.74 -4.20
C ASP A 101 1.21 16.89 -4.35
N GLU A 102 1.71 16.30 -3.27
CA GLU A 102 2.89 15.43 -3.30
C GLU A 102 2.46 13.97 -3.35
N PRO A 103 3.03 13.17 -4.28
CA PRO A 103 2.76 11.73 -4.30
C PRO A 103 3.18 11.08 -2.98
N VAL A 104 2.44 10.06 -2.57
CA VAL A 104 2.82 9.22 -1.42
C VAL A 104 3.61 8.03 -1.92
N MET A 105 4.73 7.74 -1.26
CA MET A 105 5.48 6.53 -1.49
C MET A 105 5.82 5.89 -0.16
N GLY A 106 5.60 4.58 -0.07
CA GLY A 106 5.89 3.80 1.12
C GLY A 106 6.19 2.35 0.83
N TYR A 107 6.65 1.65 1.85
CA TYR A 107 6.95 0.22 1.78
C TYR A 107 6.07 -0.53 2.76
N GLU A 108 5.57 -1.69 2.34
CA GLU A 108 4.74 -2.54 3.17
C GLU A 108 5.30 -3.95 3.24
N PHE A 109 5.12 -4.58 4.39
CA PHE A 109 5.77 -5.85 4.74
C PHE A 109 4.79 -6.93 5.20
N ASP A 110 3.48 -6.73 5.06
CA ASP A 110 2.51 -7.80 5.25
C ASP A 110 2.48 -8.65 3.97
N ALA A 111 2.98 -9.87 4.06
CA ALA A 111 3.16 -10.73 2.89
C ALA A 111 1.83 -11.05 2.20
N ARG A 112 0.77 -11.29 2.98
CA ARG A 112 -0.56 -11.57 2.44
C ARG A 112 -1.13 -10.36 1.72
N THR A 113 -1.01 -9.19 2.31
CA THR A 113 -1.47 -7.93 1.71
C THR A 113 -0.70 -7.64 0.43
N ALA A 114 0.62 -7.85 0.40
CA ALA A 114 1.41 -7.69 -0.81
C ALA A 114 0.88 -8.55 -1.96
N GLU A 115 0.44 -9.77 -1.69
CA GLU A 115 -0.09 -10.66 -2.72
C GLU A 115 -1.52 -10.33 -3.13
N GLU A 116 -2.33 -9.77 -2.25
CA GLU A 116 -3.77 -9.56 -2.49
C GLU A 116 -4.14 -8.14 -2.90
N TYR A 117 -3.37 -7.12 -2.47
CA TYR A 117 -3.72 -5.72 -2.72
C TYR A 117 -3.70 -5.38 -4.20
N ALA A 118 -4.79 -4.79 -4.68
CA ALA A 118 -4.97 -4.44 -6.10
C ALA A 118 -4.77 -5.63 -7.06
N ARG A 119 -5.04 -6.85 -6.60
CA ARG A 119 -4.88 -8.06 -7.40
C ARG A 119 -5.80 -8.02 -8.61
N GLY A 120 -5.23 -8.31 -9.79
CA GLY A 120 -5.95 -8.25 -11.05
C GLY A 120 -5.90 -6.89 -11.75
N ALA A 121 -5.25 -5.92 -11.14
CA ALA A 121 -5.07 -4.60 -11.75
C ALA A 121 -3.86 -4.56 -12.68
#